data_b648697ce829e242e96be539a6522cf1
#
_entry.id   b648697ce829e242e96be539a6522cf1
#
_cell.length_a   1.000
_cell.length_b   1.000
_cell.length_c   1.000
_cell.angle_alpha   90.00
_cell.angle_beta   90.00
_cell.angle_gamma   90.00
#
_symmetry.space_group_name_H-M   'P 1'
#
loop_
_entity.id
_entity.type
_entity.pdbx_description
1 polymer ?
#
loop_
_entity_poly.entity_id
_entity_poly.type
_entity_poly.pdbx_seq_one_letter_code
_entity_poly.pdbx_strand_id
1 'polypeptide(L)'
;MNSSTLISNGNLETEDIGKKISNSVLKKSDSYPVLIFLIGELGAGKTTLCKGFLKGLGHKDLVKSPTYNLVETYEFSNLVVFHFDFYQISHQKELSNVGIQEYLDTNNSISIIEWPEKMASFLPNPDIQIIIHHSEKKENQRSLEIKSNVSIKL
;
A
#
# COMPACT_ATOMS: atom_id res chain seq x y z
N MET A 1 12.38 7.39 11.19
CA MET A 1 11.23 7.54 10.27
C MET A 1 10.72 8.96 10.31
N ASN A 2 10.49 9.55 9.14
CA ASN A 2 9.74 10.79 9.04
C ASN A 2 8.26 10.49 9.17
N SER A 3 7.52 11.36 9.84
CA SER A 3 6.06 11.22 10.02
C SER A 3 5.35 12.48 9.53
N SER A 4 4.25 12.31 8.84
CA SER A 4 3.36 13.37 8.41
C SER A 4 1.91 12.91 8.49
N THR A 5 0.99 13.86 8.66
CA THR A 5 -0.45 13.58 8.71
C THR A 5 -1.16 14.42 7.66
N LEU A 6 -1.99 13.79 6.87
CA LEU A 6 -2.83 14.41 5.86
C LEU A 6 -4.30 14.17 6.16
N ILE A 7 -5.14 15.10 5.73
CA ILE A 7 -6.60 14.95 5.76
C ILE A 7 -7.11 14.77 4.34
N SER A 8 -7.98 13.79 4.16
CA SER A 8 -8.73 13.54 2.93
C SER A 8 -10.22 13.75 3.18
N ASN A 9 -10.89 14.49 2.32
CA ASN A 9 -12.33 14.78 2.42
C ASN A 9 -13.17 13.94 1.44
N GLY A 10 -12.66 12.83 1.01
CA GLY A 10 -13.37 11.90 0.14
C GLY A 10 -12.44 11.01 -0.68
N ASN A 11 -13.03 10.13 -1.47
CA ASN A 11 -12.29 9.15 -2.25
C ASN A 11 -11.32 9.78 -3.27
N LEU A 12 -11.72 10.87 -3.91
CA LEU A 12 -10.87 11.56 -4.90
C LEU A 12 -9.61 12.13 -4.25
N GLU A 13 -9.73 12.73 -3.07
CA GLU A 13 -8.56 13.23 -2.34
C GLU A 13 -7.68 12.10 -1.84
N THR A 14 -8.26 10.98 -1.41
CA THR A 14 -7.50 9.78 -1.04
C THR A 14 -6.73 9.22 -2.23
N GLU A 15 -7.34 9.15 -3.40
CA GLU A 15 -6.64 8.76 -4.65
C GLU A 15 -5.50 9.72 -4.98
N ASP A 16 -5.71 11.03 -4.85
CA ASP A 16 -4.67 12.03 -5.11
C ASP A 16 -3.48 11.91 -4.17
N ILE A 17 -3.72 11.59 -2.91
CA ILE A 17 -2.66 11.28 -1.95
C ILE A 17 -1.88 10.05 -2.41
N GLY A 18 -2.56 8.99 -2.84
CA GLY A 18 -1.92 7.80 -3.41
C GLY A 18 -1.01 8.12 -4.59
N LYS A 19 -1.45 8.96 -5.52
CA LYS A 19 -0.65 9.44 -6.67
C LYS A 19 0.61 10.19 -6.22
N LYS A 20 0.50 11.08 -5.25
CA LYS A 20 1.65 11.82 -4.71
C LYS A 20 2.68 10.91 -4.08
N ILE A 21 2.22 9.89 -3.32
CA ILE A 21 3.10 8.89 -2.71
C ILE A 21 3.83 8.12 -3.80
N SER A 22 3.13 7.61 -4.82
CA SER A 22 3.74 6.85 -5.91
C SER A 22 4.81 7.65 -6.66
N ASN A 23 4.53 8.92 -6.97
CA ASN A 23 5.49 9.81 -7.63
C ASN A 23 6.74 10.05 -6.78
N SER A 24 6.58 10.11 -5.46
CA SER A 24 7.72 10.28 -4.54
C SER A 24 8.56 9.01 -4.44
N VAL A 25 7.92 7.85 -4.43
CA VAL A 25 8.59 6.53 -4.41
C VAL A 25 9.37 6.29 -5.69
N LEU A 26 8.78 6.59 -6.86
CA LEU A 26 9.46 6.43 -8.16
C LEU A 26 10.77 7.20 -8.28
N LYS A 27 10.83 8.40 -7.71
CA LYS A 27 12.03 9.25 -7.77
C LYS A 27 13.21 8.70 -6.96
N LYS A 28 12.97 7.72 -6.10
CA LYS A 28 13.95 7.20 -5.14
C LYS A 28 14.29 5.73 -5.28
N SER A 29 13.47 4.97 -6.03
CA SER A 29 13.67 3.54 -6.18
C SER A 29 14.72 3.23 -7.24
N ASP A 30 15.98 3.48 -6.91
CA ASP A 30 17.08 2.95 -7.70
C ASP A 30 17.26 1.46 -7.34
N SER A 31 16.45 0.60 -7.96
CA SER A 31 16.61 -0.84 -8.05
C SER A 31 16.31 -1.74 -6.84
N TYR A 32 16.09 -1.26 -5.64
CA TYR A 32 15.74 -2.11 -4.49
C TYR A 32 14.22 -2.27 -4.31
N PRO A 33 13.75 -3.39 -3.75
CA PRO A 33 12.33 -3.57 -3.46
C PRO A 33 11.86 -2.60 -2.35
N VAL A 34 10.66 -2.04 -2.53
CA VAL A 34 10.01 -1.15 -1.55
C VAL A 34 8.81 -1.87 -0.95
N LEU A 35 8.70 -1.85 0.38
CA LEU A 35 7.60 -2.45 1.12
C LEU A 35 6.73 -1.37 1.78
N ILE A 36 5.43 -1.39 1.46
CA ILE A 36 4.44 -0.43 1.95
C ILE A 36 3.36 -1.18 2.73
N PHE A 37 3.10 -0.76 3.96
CA PHE A 37 1.97 -1.25 4.76
C PHE A 37 0.81 -0.27 4.72
N LEU A 38 -0.40 -0.77 4.47
CA LEU A 38 -1.65 -0.03 4.57
C LEU A 38 -2.47 -0.58 5.74
N ILE A 39 -2.63 0.23 6.76
CA ILE A 39 -3.32 -0.13 8.00
C ILE A 39 -4.57 0.73 8.15
N GLY A 40 -5.68 0.12 8.53
CA GLY A 40 -6.93 0.81 8.76
C GLY A 40 -8.10 -0.17 8.83
N GLU A 41 -9.18 0.25 9.46
CA GLU A 41 -10.39 -0.55 9.58
C GLU A 41 -11.03 -0.83 8.20
N LEU A 42 -11.95 -1.77 8.18
CA LEU A 42 -12.72 -2.09 6.98
C LEU A 42 -13.43 -0.82 6.48
N GLY A 43 -13.31 -0.53 5.18
CA GLY A 43 -13.88 0.68 4.58
C GLY A 43 -13.10 1.97 4.83
N ALA A 44 -11.91 1.91 5.43
CA ALA A 44 -11.07 3.11 5.69
C ALA A 44 -10.55 3.78 4.43
N GLY A 45 -10.49 3.08 3.29
CA GLY A 45 -9.99 3.60 2.03
C GLY A 45 -8.61 3.09 1.61
N LYS A 46 -8.18 1.96 2.15
CA LYS A 46 -6.90 1.32 1.79
C LYS A 46 -6.83 1.00 0.30
N THR A 47 -7.85 0.34 -0.23
CA THR A 47 -7.93 0.02 -1.68
C THR A 47 -8.05 1.28 -2.53
N THR A 48 -8.75 2.31 -2.06
CA THR A 48 -8.84 3.61 -2.73
C THR A 48 -7.47 4.29 -2.83
N LEU A 49 -6.69 4.25 -1.77
CA LEU A 49 -5.32 4.77 -1.77
C LEU A 49 -4.43 3.99 -2.74
N CYS A 50 -4.51 2.66 -2.73
CA CYS A 50 -3.78 1.80 -3.66
C CYS A 50 -4.15 2.09 -5.11
N LYS A 51 -5.43 2.29 -5.41
CA LYS A 51 -5.91 2.70 -6.73
C LYS A 51 -5.25 4.01 -7.18
N GLY A 52 -5.21 5.01 -6.31
CA GLY A 52 -4.53 6.27 -6.59
C GLY A 52 -3.03 6.09 -6.83
N PHE A 53 -2.38 5.26 -6.01
CA PHE A 53 -0.98 4.90 -6.16
C PHE A 53 -0.69 4.30 -7.55
N LEU A 54 -1.47 3.31 -7.96
CA LEU A 54 -1.32 2.66 -9.27
C LEU A 54 -1.62 3.61 -10.43
N LYS A 55 -2.61 4.49 -10.30
CA LYS A 55 -2.87 5.54 -11.29
C LYS A 55 -1.68 6.50 -11.44
N GLY A 56 -1.02 6.83 -10.36
CA GLY A 56 0.20 7.65 -10.36
C GLY A 56 1.35 7.01 -11.13
N LEU A 57 1.37 5.68 -11.22
CA LEU A 57 2.32 4.91 -12.02
C LEU A 57 1.91 4.74 -13.48
N GLY A 58 0.71 5.16 -13.85
CA GLY A 58 0.18 5.07 -15.21
C GLY A 58 -0.81 3.94 -15.46
N HIS A 59 -1.25 3.23 -14.40
CA HIS A 59 -2.28 2.19 -14.54
C HIS A 59 -3.63 2.82 -14.89
N LYS A 60 -4.28 2.33 -15.93
CA LYS A 60 -5.55 2.89 -16.47
C LYS A 60 -6.77 2.02 -16.23
N ASP A 61 -6.55 0.75 -15.91
CA ASP A 61 -7.61 -0.23 -15.76
C ASP A 61 -8.15 -0.26 -14.33
N LEU A 62 -9.18 -1.08 -14.12
CA LEU A 62 -9.82 -1.25 -12.83
C LEU A 62 -8.85 -1.89 -11.83
N VAL A 63 -8.81 -1.34 -10.61
CA VAL A 63 -8.09 -1.92 -9.47
C VAL A 63 -9.08 -2.67 -8.59
N LYS A 64 -8.82 -3.96 -8.39
CA LYS A 64 -9.61 -4.83 -7.51
C LYS A 64 -8.83 -5.11 -6.22
N SER A 65 -9.53 -5.17 -5.10
CA SER A 65 -8.93 -5.72 -3.87
C SER A 65 -8.62 -7.20 -4.07
N PRO A 66 -7.41 -7.68 -3.75
CA PRO A 66 -7.03 -9.08 -3.91
C PRO A 66 -7.49 -9.96 -2.74
N THR A 67 -8.64 -9.66 -2.15
CA THR A 67 -9.14 -10.35 -0.95
C THR A 67 -9.25 -11.87 -1.13
N TYR A 68 -9.65 -12.32 -2.32
CA TYR A 68 -9.81 -13.76 -2.61
C TYR A 68 -8.57 -14.41 -3.22
N ASN A 69 -7.74 -13.66 -3.94
CA ASN A 69 -6.55 -14.16 -4.62
C ASN A 69 -5.26 -13.93 -3.82
N LEU A 70 -5.37 -13.24 -2.69
CA LEU A 70 -4.27 -12.82 -1.82
C LEU A 70 -3.33 -11.79 -2.44
N VAL A 71 -2.98 -11.90 -3.72
CA VAL A 71 -2.08 -10.98 -4.43
C VAL A 71 -2.59 -10.68 -5.84
N GLU A 72 -2.49 -9.41 -6.23
CA GLU A 72 -2.64 -8.95 -7.61
C GLU A 72 -1.31 -8.33 -8.08
N THR A 73 -0.93 -8.60 -9.32
CA THR A 73 0.32 -8.12 -9.90
C THR A 73 0.03 -7.09 -11.00
N TYR A 74 0.71 -5.94 -10.92
CA TYR A 74 0.61 -4.87 -11.91
C TYR A 74 2.00 -4.64 -12.52
N GLU A 75 2.13 -4.86 -13.81
CA GLU A 75 3.39 -4.73 -14.53
C GLU A 75 3.48 -3.38 -15.25
N PHE A 76 4.62 -2.71 -15.09
CA PHE A 76 5.00 -1.48 -15.76
C PHE A 76 6.33 -1.73 -16.48
N SER A 77 6.77 -0.81 -17.36
CA SER A 77 7.95 -1.05 -18.21
C SER A 77 9.23 -1.41 -17.44
N ASN A 78 9.47 -0.80 -16.28
CA ASN A 78 10.67 -1.03 -15.47
C ASN A 78 10.35 -1.30 -13.98
N LEU A 79 9.12 -1.63 -13.68
CA LEU A 79 8.64 -1.77 -12.32
C LEU A 79 7.49 -2.77 -12.27
N VAL A 80 7.42 -3.56 -11.21
CA VAL A 80 6.26 -4.39 -10.89
C VAL A 80 5.71 -4.00 -9.53
N VAL A 81 4.39 -3.95 -9.39
CA VAL A 81 3.71 -3.73 -8.11
C VAL A 81 2.94 -4.98 -7.74
N PHE A 82 3.18 -5.45 -6.53
CA PHE A 82 2.44 -6.55 -5.91
C PHE A 82 1.51 -5.97 -4.85
N HIS A 83 0.21 -6.17 -5.02
CA HIS A 83 -0.80 -5.72 -4.08
C HIS A 83 -1.38 -6.92 -3.34
N PHE A 84 -1.15 -6.99 -2.03
CA PHE A 84 -1.60 -8.05 -1.13
C PHE A 84 -2.73 -7.55 -0.24
N ASP A 85 -3.66 -8.44 0.09
CA ASP A 85 -4.67 -8.23 1.11
C ASP A 85 -4.70 -9.44 2.07
N PHE A 86 -4.34 -9.21 3.33
CA PHE A 86 -4.27 -10.25 4.35
C PHE A 86 -5.53 -10.36 5.22
N TYR A 87 -6.61 -9.69 4.84
CA TYR A 87 -7.83 -9.67 5.64
C TYR A 87 -8.34 -11.06 6.02
N GLN A 88 -8.30 -12.02 5.09
CA GLN A 88 -8.79 -13.39 5.29
C GLN A 88 -7.70 -14.39 5.70
N ILE A 89 -6.45 -13.96 5.82
CA ILE A 89 -5.38 -14.86 6.28
C ILE A 89 -5.58 -15.19 7.76
N SER A 90 -5.50 -16.48 8.09
CA SER A 90 -5.55 -16.97 9.47
C SER A 90 -4.28 -17.69 9.93
N HIS A 91 -3.45 -18.19 9.00
CA HIS A 91 -2.24 -18.93 9.31
C HIS A 91 -1.04 -18.49 8.47
N GLN A 92 0.15 -18.45 9.10
CA GLN A 92 1.42 -18.15 8.41
C GLN A 92 1.73 -19.08 7.23
N LYS A 93 1.23 -20.34 7.29
CA LYS A 93 1.41 -21.31 6.22
C LYS A 93 0.82 -20.84 4.89
N GLU A 94 -0.23 -20.05 4.93
CA GLU A 94 -0.83 -19.45 3.74
C GLU A 94 0.16 -18.50 3.03
N LEU A 95 0.94 -17.71 3.78
CA LEU A 95 2.00 -16.86 3.23
C LEU A 95 3.14 -17.67 2.60
N SER A 96 3.55 -18.76 3.28
CA SER A 96 4.59 -19.66 2.75
C SER A 96 4.12 -20.33 1.47
N ASN A 97 2.85 -20.76 1.39
CA ASN A 97 2.28 -21.39 0.20
C ASN A 97 2.21 -20.44 -1.00
N VAL A 98 2.02 -19.15 -0.77
CA VAL A 98 2.03 -18.11 -1.81
C VAL A 98 3.46 -17.77 -2.25
N GLY A 99 4.48 -18.08 -1.42
CA GLY A 99 5.87 -17.71 -1.69
C GLY A 99 6.11 -16.21 -1.46
N ILE A 100 5.58 -15.65 -0.37
CA ILE A 100 5.64 -14.21 -0.08
C ILE A 100 7.06 -13.66 -0.15
N GLN A 101 8.06 -14.41 0.30
CA GLN A 101 9.45 -13.97 0.32
C GLN A 101 10.00 -13.66 -1.08
N GLU A 102 9.65 -14.47 -2.08
CA GLU A 102 10.06 -14.23 -3.47
C GLU A 102 9.51 -12.91 -4.01
N TYR A 103 8.26 -12.58 -3.67
CA TYR A 103 7.68 -11.27 -4.03
C TYR A 103 8.45 -10.13 -3.37
N LEU A 104 8.68 -10.22 -2.06
CA LEU A 104 9.35 -9.17 -1.29
C LEU A 104 10.81 -8.96 -1.72
N ASP A 105 11.48 -9.98 -2.24
CA ASP A 105 12.87 -9.93 -2.68
C ASP A 105 13.02 -9.56 -4.18
N THR A 106 11.93 -9.37 -4.88
CA THR A 106 11.96 -9.04 -6.31
C THR A 106 12.54 -7.64 -6.54
N ASN A 107 13.60 -7.55 -7.36
CA ASN A 107 14.18 -6.26 -7.73
C ASN A 107 13.20 -5.42 -8.56
N ASN A 108 13.33 -4.10 -8.46
CA ASN A 108 12.45 -3.15 -9.15
C ASN A 108 10.97 -3.43 -8.88
N SER A 109 10.63 -3.68 -7.62
CA SER A 109 9.27 -3.96 -7.20
C SER A 109 8.82 -3.07 -6.05
N ILE A 110 7.52 -2.90 -5.97
CA ILE A 110 6.84 -2.29 -4.83
C ILE A 110 5.80 -3.31 -4.34
N SER A 111 5.90 -3.72 -3.09
CA SER A 111 4.90 -4.55 -2.45
C SER A 111 4.03 -3.69 -1.54
N ILE A 112 2.72 -3.69 -1.78
CA ILE A 112 1.72 -2.99 -0.97
C ILE A 112 0.90 -4.05 -0.25
N ILE A 113 0.89 -4.01 1.08
CA ILE A 113 0.18 -5.00 1.90
C ILE A 113 -0.92 -4.31 2.70
N GLU A 114 -2.17 -4.68 2.44
CA GLU A 114 -3.32 -4.34 3.29
C GLU A 114 -3.44 -5.39 4.41
N TRP A 115 -3.80 -4.95 5.62
CA TRP A 115 -3.91 -5.78 6.82
C TRP A 115 -2.60 -6.49 7.21
N PRO A 116 -1.44 -5.78 7.19
CA PRO A 116 -0.15 -6.41 7.54
C PRO A 116 -0.11 -6.89 8.98
N GLU A 117 -0.89 -6.29 9.88
CA GLU A 117 -0.98 -6.67 11.30
C GLU A 117 -1.43 -8.10 11.53
N LYS A 118 -2.12 -8.70 10.56
CA LYS A 118 -2.52 -10.12 10.61
C LYS A 118 -1.31 -11.06 10.69
N MET A 119 -0.20 -10.67 10.05
CA MET A 119 1.02 -11.48 9.92
C MET A 119 2.29 -10.68 10.22
N ALA A 120 2.21 -9.67 11.07
CA ALA A 120 3.30 -8.74 11.34
C ALA A 120 4.60 -9.41 11.78
N SER A 121 4.54 -10.48 12.57
CA SER A 121 5.71 -11.23 13.05
C SER A 121 6.47 -11.97 11.94
N PHE A 122 5.86 -12.17 10.77
CA PHE A 122 6.44 -12.88 9.61
C PHE A 122 6.84 -11.94 8.48
N LEU A 123 6.63 -10.64 8.66
CA LEU A 123 6.96 -9.62 7.66
C LEU A 123 8.18 -8.81 8.11
N PRO A 124 9.03 -8.37 7.16
CA PRO A 124 10.05 -7.39 7.48
C PRO A 124 9.44 -6.03 7.82
N ASN A 125 10.25 -5.12 8.37
CA ASN A 125 9.81 -3.76 8.61
C ASN A 125 9.52 -3.05 7.28
N PRO A 126 8.41 -2.29 7.18
CA PRO A 126 8.09 -1.58 5.95
C PRO A 126 8.99 -0.35 5.77
N ASP A 127 9.21 0.04 4.52
CA ASP A 127 9.84 1.31 4.17
C ASP A 127 8.87 2.47 4.38
N ILE A 128 7.57 2.22 4.14
CA ILE A 128 6.49 3.18 4.30
C ILE A 128 5.33 2.49 5.02
N GLN A 129 4.81 3.15 6.06
CA GLN A 129 3.61 2.72 6.75
C GLN A 129 2.56 3.81 6.68
N ILE A 130 1.37 3.48 6.22
CA ILE A 130 0.24 4.41 6.10
C ILE A 130 -0.90 3.89 6.94
N ILE A 131 -1.30 4.67 7.93
CA ILE A 131 -2.42 4.35 8.81
C ILE A 131 -3.57 5.29 8.46
N ILE A 132 -4.71 4.72 8.07
CA ILE A 132 -5.90 5.47 7.66
C ILE A 132 -6.96 5.34 8.75
N HIS A 133 -7.39 6.49 9.27
CA HIS A 133 -8.41 6.57 10.31
C HIS A 133 -9.66 7.25 9.76
N HIS A 134 -10.84 6.71 10.12
CA HIS A 134 -12.11 7.41 9.94
C HIS A 134 -12.17 8.65 10.84
N SER A 135 -12.76 9.74 10.33
CA SER A 135 -13.12 10.85 11.18
C SER A 135 -14.37 10.51 11.99
N GLU A 136 -14.34 10.81 13.28
CA GLU A 136 -15.54 10.70 14.15
C GLU A 136 -16.56 11.81 13.89
N LYS A 137 -16.15 12.92 13.26
CA LYS A 137 -16.96 14.13 13.07
C LYS A 137 -17.56 14.25 11.68
N LYS A 138 -16.90 13.70 10.63
CA LYS A 138 -17.31 13.83 9.23
C LYS A 138 -17.20 12.49 8.52
N GLU A 139 -18.31 11.99 8.02
CA GLU A 139 -18.43 10.65 7.42
C GLU A 139 -17.40 10.37 6.30
N ASN A 140 -17.19 11.34 5.41
CA ASN A 140 -16.29 11.17 4.25
C ASN A 140 -14.85 11.60 4.51
N GLN A 141 -14.54 12.05 5.72
CA GLN A 141 -13.20 12.51 6.07
C GLN A 141 -12.35 11.38 6.63
N ARG A 142 -11.09 11.35 6.21
CA ARG A 142 -10.07 10.42 6.67
C ARG A 142 -8.83 11.18 7.11
N SER A 143 -8.14 10.66 8.10
CA SER A 143 -6.81 11.09 8.50
C SER A 143 -5.82 10.02 8.09
N LEU A 144 -4.77 10.39 7.36
CA LEU A 144 -3.72 9.48 6.93
C LEU A 144 -2.42 9.85 7.64
N GLU A 145 -1.98 8.98 8.52
CA GLU A 145 -0.67 9.09 9.17
C GLU A 145 0.35 8.30 8.34
N ILE A 146 1.34 9.00 7.81
CA ILE A 146 2.37 8.42 6.94
C ILE A 146 3.71 8.44 7.67
N LYS A 147 4.26 7.26 7.92
CA LYS A 147 5.60 7.05 8.47
C LYS A 147 6.48 6.47 7.39
N SER A 148 7.65 7.07 7.16
CA SER A 148 8.51 6.67 6.05
C SER A 148 9.99 6.80 6.36
N ASN A 149 10.76 5.80 5.94
CA ASN A 149 12.22 5.83 5.91
C ASN A 149 12.76 6.52 4.65
N VAL A 150 11.90 6.73 3.65
CA VAL A 150 12.20 7.46 2.43
C VAL A 150 11.54 8.84 2.47
N SER A 151 12.16 9.85 1.87
CA SER A 151 11.58 11.18 1.84
C SER A 151 10.40 11.20 0.86
N ILE A 152 9.21 11.45 1.37
CA ILE A 152 7.99 11.61 0.59
C ILE A 152 7.65 13.09 0.55
N LYS A 153 7.46 13.64 -0.66
CA LYS A 153 6.93 14.99 -0.86
C LYS A 153 5.43 14.87 -1.15
N LEU A 154 4.63 15.36 -0.23
CA LEU A 154 3.17 15.33 -0.29
C LEU A 154 2.60 16.69 -0.69
#